data_1a3f4dde492906a273949d6dad501e0b
#
_entry.id   1a3f4dde492906a273949d6dad501e0b
#
_cell.length_a   1.000
_cell.length_b   1.000
_cell.length_c   1.000
_cell.angle_alpha   90.00
_cell.angle_beta   90.00
_cell.angle_gamma   90.00
#
_symmetry.space_group_name_H-M   'P 1'
#
loop_
_entity.id
_entity.type
_entity.pdbx_description
1 polymer ?
#
loop_
_entity_poly.entity_id
_entity_poly.type
_entity_poly.pdbx_seq_one_letter_code
_entity_poly.pdbx_strand_id
1 'polypeptide(L)'
;MSIKFRLTAMQFLQFFVWGAWLISLGGYMGGTLHFEGGQIGAIFATMGIASLIMPGLTGIIADKWINAERLYGILHLIGAGALIYASTATTYNHMYWAMLLNMLVYMPTLSLANTVSYNALEKYKMDLIKDFPPIRVWGTVGFICAMWAVDLTGFKASSAQLYVAAISAAMLGLYAFTLPACPPMRSEGKTMLSAFGLDALVLFKRKKMAIFFLFSMLLGAALQITNTYGDLFLGSFASIPEYADSFGVKHSVILLSISQMSETLFILAIPFFLKHFGIKRVMLISMFAWVFRFGLFALGDPGSGLWMLILSMIVYGMAFDFFNVSGSLFTEMEAHPSIRASAQGLFFMMTNGVGAIIGGYASGAVVDAFSVYAEGGGPVAAYQSSTCLLYTSDAADD
;
A
#
# COMPACT_ATOMS: atom_id res chain seq x y z
N MET A 1 0.52 10.77 -30.08
CA MET A 1 0.22 10.86 -28.63
C MET A 1 1.39 11.53 -27.93
N SER A 2 1.14 12.56 -27.10
CA SER A 2 2.21 13.24 -26.37
C SER A 2 2.86 12.31 -25.35
N ILE A 3 4.14 12.51 -25.05
CA ILE A 3 4.84 11.67 -24.06
C ILE A 3 4.18 11.78 -22.67
N LYS A 4 3.71 12.96 -22.28
CA LYS A 4 2.97 13.15 -21.02
C LYS A 4 1.76 12.22 -20.94
N PHE A 5 0.93 12.17 -21.97
CA PHE A 5 -0.24 11.29 -21.98
C PHE A 5 0.15 9.82 -21.87
N ARG A 6 1.24 9.39 -22.53
CA ARG A 6 1.72 8.00 -22.46
C ARG A 6 2.17 7.63 -21.05
N LEU A 7 2.90 8.53 -20.38
CA LEU A 7 3.34 8.32 -18.99
C LEU A 7 2.17 8.40 -18.01
N THR A 8 1.20 9.28 -18.27
CA THR A 8 -0.05 9.36 -17.49
C THR A 8 -0.83 8.05 -17.55
N ALA A 9 -1.02 7.48 -18.74
CA ALA A 9 -1.69 6.19 -18.91
C ALA A 9 -0.93 5.05 -18.20
N MET A 10 0.40 5.06 -18.27
CA MET A 10 1.24 4.10 -17.54
C MET A 10 1.04 4.23 -16.02
N GLN A 11 1.12 5.44 -15.46
CA GLN A 11 0.93 5.66 -14.02
C GLN A 11 -0.49 5.30 -13.57
N PHE A 12 -1.50 5.63 -14.36
CA PHE A 12 -2.89 5.27 -14.10
C PHE A 12 -3.04 3.75 -14.00
N LEU A 13 -2.59 3.01 -15.02
CA LEU A 13 -2.71 1.56 -15.05
C LEU A 13 -1.86 0.88 -13.96
N GLN A 14 -0.65 1.40 -13.66
CA GLN A 14 0.21 0.89 -12.59
C GLN A 14 -0.55 0.77 -11.26
N PHE A 15 -1.23 1.83 -10.89
CA PHE A 15 -1.95 1.87 -9.62
C PHE A 15 -3.37 1.34 -9.71
N PHE A 16 -3.96 1.31 -10.91
CA PHE A 16 -5.23 0.61 -11.14
C PHE A 16 -5.09 -0.89 -10.86
N VAL A 17 -4.01 -1.53 -11.30
CA VAL A 17 -3.70 -2.94 -10.99
C VAL A 17 -3.72 -3.17 -9.48
N TRP A 18 -3.12 -2.28 -8.72
CA TRP A 18 -3.01 -2.42 -7.27
C TRP A 18 -4.33 -2.13 -6.56
N GLY A 19 -5.01 -1.04 -6.94
CA GLY A 19 -6.29 -0.63 -6.37
C GLY A 19 -7.42 -1.62 -6.60
N ALA A 20 -7.32 -2.45 -7.64
CA ALA A 20 -8.33 -3.45 -7.96
C ALA A 20 -8.43 -4.59 -6.93
N TRP A 21 -7.42 -4.79 -6.07
CA TRP A 21 -7.45 -5.88 -5.09
C TRP A 21 -6.91 -5.50 -3.69
N LEU A 22 -6.01 -4.53 -3.56
CA LEU A 22 -5.30 -4.29 -2.30
C LEU A 22 -6.24 -4.07 -1.11
N ILE A 23 -7.28 -3.28 -1.29
CA ILE A 23 -8.18 -2.88 -0.20
C ILE A 23 -9.28 -3.93 0.05
N SER A 24 -9.74 -4.61 -1.00
CA SER A 24 -10.86 -5.57 -0.94
C SER A 24 -10.45 -7.02 -0.73
N LEU A 25 -9.17 -7.36 -0.96
CA LEU A 25 -8.70 -8.74 -0.87
C LEU A 25 -8.86 -9.33 0.54
N GLY A 26 -8.63 -8.51 1.59
CA GLY A 26 -8.83 -8.94 2.98
C GLY A 26 -10.28 -9.34 3.26
N GLY A 27 -11.23 -8.52 2.78
CA GLY A 27 -12.67 -8.79 2.86
C GLY A 27 -13.06 -10.07 2.10
N TYR A 28 -12.52 -10.28 0.90
CA TYR A 28 -12.75 -11.50 0.12
C TYR A 28 -12.17 -12.75 0.81
N MET A 29 -10.94 -12.69 1.30
CA MET A 29 -10.32 -13.83 1.99
C MET A 29 -11.03 -14.20 3.29
N GLY A 30 -11.40 -13.21 4.10
CA GLY A 30 -12.10 -13.46 5.36
C GLY A 30 -13.58 -13.79 5.15
N GLY A 31 -14.30 -12.99 4.35
CA GLY A 31 -15.75 -13.13 4.17
C GLY A 31 -16.17 -14.28 3.26
N THR A 32 -15.40 -14.58 2.20
CA THR A 32 -15.77 -15.58 1.19
C THR A 32 -14.94 -16.85 1.31
N LEU A 33 -13.63 -16.74 1.51
CA LEU A 33 -12.76 -17.92 1.62
C LEU A 33 -12.61 -18.42 3.06
N HIS A 34 -13.12 -17.66 4.04
CA HIS A 34 -13.10 -18.00 5.46
C HIS A 34 -11.68 -18.23 6.03
N PHE A 35 -10.71 -17.46 5.52
CA PHE A 35 -9.35 -17.49 6.06
C PHE A 35 -9.31 -16.80 7.42
N GLU A 36 -8.49 -17.34 8.32
CA GLU A 36 -8.21 -16.75 9.63
C GLU A 36 -7.44 -15.44 9.53
N GLY A 37 -7.52 -14.60 10.55
CA GLY A 37 -6.82 -13.31 10.60
C GLY A 37 -5.32 -13.45 10.39
N GLY A 38 -4.68 -14.40 11.05
CA GLY A 38 -3.25 -14.70 10.87
C GLY A 38 -2.88 -15.12 9.45
N GLN A 39 -3.74 -15.88 8.78
CA GLN A 39 -3.56 -16.27 7.38
C GLN A 39 -3.65 -15.06 6.43
N ILE A 40 -4.65 -14.21 6.65
CA ILE A 40 -4.82 -12.96 5.88
C ILE A 40 -3.60 -12.06 6.09
N GLY A 41 -3.19 -11.84 7.34
CA GLY A 41 -2.01 -11.03 7.67
C GLY A 41 -0.73 -11.55 7.05
N ALA A 42 -0.51 -12.86 7.06
CA ALA A 42 0.65 -13.50 6.43
C ALA A 42 0.67 -13.31 4.90
N ILE A 43 -0.49 -13.37 4.22
CA ILE A 43 -0.60 -13.10 2.79
C ILE A 43 -0.22 -11.66 2.48
N PHE A 44 -0.72 -10.69 3.25
CA PHE A 44 -0.33 -9.28 3.07
C PHE A 44 1.13 -9.00 3.44
N ALA A 45 1.73 -9.75 4.38
CA ALA A 45 3.15 -9.65 4.71
C ALA A 45 4.07 -10.02 3.53
N THR A 46 3.58 -10.77 2.53
CA THR A 46 4.33 -11.06 1.30
C THR A 46 4.75 -9.80 0.55
N MET A 47 3.97 -8.71 0.65
CA MET A 47 4.32 -7.40 0.11
C MET A 47 5.59 -6.85 0.76
N GLY A 48 5.72 -6.99 2.07
CA GLY A 48 6.90 -6.58 2.80
C GLY A 48 8.13 -7.42 2.44
N ILE A 49 7.97 -8.73 2.32
CA ILE A 49 9.04 -9.65 1.89
C ILE A 49 9.56 -9.25 0.50
N ALA A 50 8.66 -9.02 -0.43
CA ALA A 50 9.01 -8.59 -1.78
C ALA A 50 9.70 -7.22 -1.79
N SER A 51 9.23 -6.27 -0.97
CA SER A 51 9.79 -4.91 -0.88
C SER A 51 11.22 -4.87 -0.32
N LEU A 52 11.60 -5.87 0.49
CA LEU A 52 12.97 -5.97 1.01
C LEU A 52 13.97 -6.45 -0.05
N ILE A 53 13.54 -7.32 -0.94
CA ILE A 53 14.47 -8.07 -1.82
C ILE A 53 14.43 -7.55 -3.26
N MET A 54 13.23 -7.38 -3.80
CA MET A 54 13.07 -7.25 -5.25
C MET A 54 13.50 -5.91 -5.85
N PRO A 55 13.32 -4.73 -5.19
CA PRO A 55 13.78 -3.47 -5.77
C PRO A 55 15.29 -3.42 -6.01
N GLY A 56 16.08 -3.99 -5.11
CA GLY A 56 17.53 -4.10 -5.27
C GLY A 56 17.93 -5.02 -6.44
N LEU A 57 17.33 -6.20 -6.51
CA LEU A 57 17.61 -7.17 -7.60
C LEU A 57 17.23 -6.62 -8.98
N THR A 58 16.00 -6.08 -9.09
CA THR A 58 15.51 -5.55 -10.36
C THR A 58 16.23 -4.29 -10.80
N GLY A 59 16.67 -3.46 -9.85
CA GLY A 59 17.54 -2.33 -10.13
C GLY A 59 18.85 -2.78 -10.79
N ILE A 60 19.51 -3.81 -10.27
CA ILE A 60 20.73 -4.38 -10.87
C ILE A 60 20.45 -4.93 -12.28
N ILE A 61 19.32 -5.61 -12.48
CA ILE A 61 18.94 -6.18 -13.78
C ILE A 61 18.70 -5.06 -14.81
N ALA A 62 17.98 -4.00 -14.41
CA ALA A 62 17.69 -2.86 -15.27
C ALA A 62 18.95 -2.04 -15.60
N ASP A 63 19.86 -1.90 -14.63
CA ASP A 63 21.10 -1.14 -14.82
C ASP A 63 22.13 -1.85 -15.72
N LYS A 64 22.10 -3.20 -15.79
CA LYS A 64 23.16 -3.98 -16.47
C LYS A 64 22.72 -4.70 -17.74
N TRP A 65 21.49 -5.22 -17.80
CA TRP A 65 21.15 -6.25 -18.80
C TRP A 65 19.92 -5.95 -19.64
N ILE A 66 18.86 -5.39 -19.05
CA ILE A 66 17.57 -5.25 -19.73
C ILE A 66 17.08 -3.81 -19.62
N ASN A 67 16.57 -3.27 -20.72
CA ASN A 67 15.93 -1.96 -20.70
C ASN A 67 14.82 -1.91 -19.65
N ALA A 68 14.76 -0.83 -18.88
CA ALA A 68 13.83 -0.71 -17.76
C ALA A 68 12.35 -0.84 -18.19
N GLU A 69 11.95 -0.28 -19.34
CA GLU A 69 10.60 -0.41 -19.87
C GLU A 69 10.24 -1.85 -20.27
N ARG A 70 11.23 -2.62 -20.76
CA ARG A 70 11.02 -4.03 -21.11
C ARG A 70 10.90 -4.89 -19.86
N LEU A 71 11.80 -4.68 -18.89
CA LEU A 71 11.73 -5.38 -17.60
C LEU A 71 10.40 -5.09 -16.91
N TYR A 72 9.98 -3.83 -16.89
CA TYR A 72 8.69 -3.40 -16.36
C TYR A 72 7.52 -4.13 -17.03
N GLY A 73 7.52 -4.24 -18.35
CA GLY A 73 6.49 -4.98 -19.10
C GLY A 73 6.48 -6.47 -18.78
N ILE A 74 7.64 -7.12 -18.75
CA ILE A 74 7.76 -8.55 -18.43
C ILE A 74 7.24 -8.84 -17.02
N LEU A 75 7.60 -8.02 -16.03
CA LEU A 75 7.15 -8.19 -14.65
C LEU A 75 5.63 -8.06 -14.54
N HIS A 76 4.99 -7.13 -15.26
CA HIS A 76 3.53 -7.02 -15.29
C HIS A 76 2.85 -8.22 -15.97
N LEU A 77 3.43 -8.78 -17.02
CA LEU A 77 2.89 -9.98 -17.66
C LEU A 77 2.99 -11.21 -16.74
N ILE A 78 4.12 -11.37 -16.03
CA ILE A 78 4.25 -12.43 -15.02
C ILE A 78 3.26 -12.19 -13.89
N GLY A 79 3.11 -10.94 -13.43
CA GLY A 79 2.15 -10.54 -12.41
C GLY A 79 0.70 -10.84 -12.80
N ALA A 80 0.34 -10.60 -14.07
CA ALA A 80 -0.97 -10.98 -14.59
C ALA A 80 -1.22 -12.50 -14.48
N GLY A 81 -0.24 -13.31 -14.84
CA GLY A 81 -0.31 -14.76 -14.66
C GLY A 81 -0.44 -15.18 -13.19
N ALA A 82 0.32 -14.53 -12.29
CA ALA A 82 0.24 -14.77 -10.85
C ALA A 82 -1.13 -14.39 -10.27
N LEU A 83 -1.74 -13.28 -10.72
CA LEU A 83 -3.09 -12.87 -10.30
C LEU A 83 -4.18 -13.84 -10.82
N ILE A 84 -4.05 -14.34 -12.06
CA ILE A 84 -4.94 -15.38 -12.58
C ILE A 84 -4.78 -16.66 -11.74
N TYR A 85 -3.55 -17.03 -11.38
CA TYR A 85 -3.31 -18.18 -10.51
C TYR A 85 -3.90 -17.95 -9.11
N ALA A 86 -3.77 -16.75 -8.53
CA ALA A 86 -4.39 -16.38 -7.27
C ALA A 86 -5.92 -16.41 -7.31
N SER A 87 -6.55 -16.07 -8.45
CA SER A 87 -8.01 -16.08 -8.59
C SER A 87 -8.64 -17.47 -8.50
N THR A 88 -7.85 -18.53 -8.70
CA THR A 88 -8.27 -19.93 -8.55
C THR A 88 -8.02 -20.49 -7.15
N ALA A 89 -7.42 -19.68 -6.25
CA ALA A 89 -7.08 -20.13 -4.90
C ALA A 89 -8.31 -20.31 -4.03
N THR A 90 -8.45 -21.48 -3.43
CA THR A 90 -9.47 -21.83 -2.43
C THR A 90 -8.85 -22.17 -1.07
N THR A 91 -7.53 -22.31 -1.01
CA THR A 91 -6.79 -22.65 0.21
C THR A 91 -5.76 -21.58 0.53
N TYR A 92 -5.44 -21.42 1.82
CA TYR A 92 -4.43 -20.50 2.29
C TYR A 92 -3.08 -20.67 1.59
N ASN A 93 -2.55 -21.88 1.53
CA ASN A 93 -1.24 -22.13 0.91
C ASN A 93 -1.21 -21.73 -0.56
N HIS A 94 -2.28 -22.00 -1.31
CA HIS A 94 -2.39 -21.60 -2.71
C HIS A 94 -2.37 -20.07 -2.83
N MET A 95 -3.22 -19.37 -2.08
CA MET A 95 -3.29 -17.92 -2.09
C MET A 95 -1.96 -17.28 -1.66
N TYR A 96 -1.31 -17.80 -0.60
CA TYR A 96 -0.04 -17.30 -0.10
C TYR A 96 1.05 -17.31 -1.17
N TRP A 97 1.27 -18.46 -1.81
CA TRP A 97 2.32 -18.58 -2.83
C TRP A 97 2.01 -17.80 -4.10
N ALA A 98 0.73 -17.75 -4.51
CA ALA A 98 0.31 -16.96 -5.65
C ALA A 98 0.51 -15.45 -5.39
N MET A 99 0.13 -14.96 -4.21
CA MET A 99 0.32 -13.56 -3.84
C MET A 99 1.79 -13.21 -3.58
N LEU A 100 2.58 -14.13 -3.02
CA LEU A 100 4.02 -13.92 -2.90
C LEU A 100 4.66 -13.75 -4.30
N LEU A 101 4.32 -14.63 -5.25
CA LEU A 101 4.81 -14.50 -6.63
C LEU A 101 4.38 -13.16 -7.26
N ASN A 102 3.11 -12.79 -7.09
CA ASN A 102 2.62 -11.50 -7.57
C ASN A 102 3.39 -10.33 -6.94
N MET A 103 3.61 -10.35 -5.63
CA MET A 103 4.34 -9.27 -4.94
C MET A 103 5.81 -9.19 -5.34
N LEU A 104 6.48 -10.33 -5.52
CA LEU A 104 7.88 -10.37 -5.99
C LEU A 104 8.06 -9.67 -7.34
N VAL A 105 7.07 -9.75 -8.23
CA VAL A 105 7.15 -9.08 -9.52
C VAL A 105 6.53 -7.68 -9.53
N TYR A 106 5.52 -7.41 -8.67
CA TYR A 106 4.82 -6.12 -8.64
C TYR A 106 5.60 -5.03 -7.87
N MET A 107 6.15 -5.34 -6.68
CA MET A 107 6.81 -4.32 -5.85
C MET A 107 7.95 -3.56 -6.57
N PRO A 108 8.83 -4.23 -7.33
CA PRO A 108 9.86 -3.51 -8.07
C PRO A 108 9.32 -2.63 -9.21
N THR A 109 8.12 -2.92 -9.73
CA THR A 109 7.55 -2.10 -10.81
C THR A 109 7.24 -0.67 -10.37
N LEU A 110 7.04 -0.44 -9.07
CA LEU A 110 6.83 0.91 -8.52
C LEU A 110 8.04 1.82 -8.75
N SER A 111 9.25 1.29 -8.54
CA SER A 111 10.49 2.03 -8.82
C SER A 111 10.79 2.11 -10.32
N LEU A 112 10.55 1.03 -11.06
CA LEU A 112 10.75 1.01 -12.51
C LEU A 112 9.82 2.01 -13.25
N ALA A 113 8.56 2.17 -12.79
CA ALA A 113 7.64 3.16 -13.35
C ALA A 113 8.20 4.58 -13.21
N ASN A 114 8.83 4.90 -12.08
CA ASN A 114 9.49 6.19 -11.88
C ASN A 114 10.73 6.32 -12.79
N THR A 115 11.56 5.30 -12.87
CA THR A 115 12.77 5.28 -13.72
C THR A 115 12.39 5.48 -15.19
N VAL A 116 11.39 4.76 -15.69
CA VAL A 116 10.89 4.92 -17.07
C VAL A 116 10.34 6.32 -17.31
N SER A 117 9.60 6.88 -16.33
CA SER A 117 9.05 8.23 -16.42
C SER A 117 10.15 9.28 -16.49
N TYR A 118 11.14 9.21 -15.60
CA TYR A 118 12.24 10.19 -15.54
C TYR A 118 13.08 10.14 -16.81
N ASN A 119 13.48 8.94 -17.23
CA ASN A 119 14.26 8.76 -18.46
C ASN A 119 13.51 9.29 -19.68
N ALA A 120 12.21 9.02 -19.78
CA ALA A 120 11.38 9.52 -20.86
C ALA A 120 11.30 11.06 -20.84
N LEU A 121 11.06 11.68 -19.68
CA LEU A 121 10.99 13.14 -19.57
C LEU A 121 12.31 13.81 -19.93
N GLU A 122 13.45 13.29 -19.45
CA GLU A 122 14.79 13.78 -19.81
C GLU A 122 15.06 13.66 -21.32
N LYS A 123 14.74 12.51 -21.92
CA LYS A 123 14.89 12.28 -23.35
C LYS A 123 14.14 13.30 -24.20
N TYR A 124 12.99 13.75 -23.73
CA TYR A 124 12.17 14.76 -24.40
C TYR A 124 12.44 16.18 -23.91
N LYS A 125 13.54 16.40 -23.14
CA LYS A 125 13.98 17.69 -22.60
C LYS A 125 12.90 18.42 -21.78
N MET A 126 12.15 17.65 -20.99
CA MET A 126 11.10 18.15 -20.09
C MET A 126 11.64 18.32 -18.68
N ASP A 127 11.02 19.21 -17.91
CA ASP A 127 11.41 19.49 -16.52
C ASP A 127 10.81 18.43 -15.59
N LEU A 128 11.69 17.64 -14.94
CA LEU A 128 11.26 16.58 -14.02
C LEU A 128 10.47 17.11 -12.84
N ILE A 129 10.87 18.25 -12.28
CA ILE A 129 10.23 18.83 -11.08
C ILE A 129 8.83 19.37 -11.43
N LYS A 130 8.67 19.92 -12.62
CA LYS A 130 7.41 20.53 -13.06
C LYS A 130 6.47 19.51 -13.73
N ASP A 131 7.01 18.60 -14.51
CA ASP A 131 6.21 17.76 -15.43
C ASP A 131 5.87 16.39 -14.83
N PHE A 132 6.69 15.83 -13.92
CA PHE A 132 6.44 14.52 -13.33
C PHE A 132 5.28 14.51 -12.31
N PRO A 133 5.17 15.47 -11.36
CA PRO A 133 4.11 15.41 -10.35
C PRO A 133 2.69 15.34 -10.94
N PRO A 134 2.32 16.14 -11.95
CA PRO A 134 1.01 16.02 -12.61
C PRO A 134 0.75 14.66 -13.25
N ILE A 135 1.80 13.99 -13.74
CA ILE A 135 1.70 12.64 -14.31
C ILE A 135 1.47 11.61 -13.20
N ARG A 136 2.22 11.75 -12.09
CA ARG A 136 2.17 10.81 -10.96
C ARG A 136 0.82 10.81 -10.24
N VAL A 137 0.14 11.95 -10.14
CA VAL A 137 -1.20 12.08 -9.53
C VAL A 137 -2.22 11.13 -10.19
N TRP A 138 -2.11 10.89 -11.50
CA TRP A 138 -2.99 9.95 -12.20
C TRP A 138 -2.85 8.51 -11.72
N GLY A 139 -1.76 8.17 -11.04
CA GLY A 139 -1.67 6.89 -10.33
C GLY A 139 -2.71 6.80 -9.20
N THR A 140 -2.83 7.82 -8.35
CA THR A 140 -3.86 7.84 -7.30
C THR A 140 -5.28 7.81 -7.89
N VAL A 141 -5.51 8.53 -8.99
CA VAL A 141 -6.79 8.47 -9.73
C VAL A 141 -7.05 7.05 -10.23
N GLY A 142 -6.05 6.37 -10.81
CA GLY A 142 -6.17 4.99 -11.25
C GLY A 142 -6.50 4.02 -10.11
N PHE A 143 -5.86 4.19 -8.95
CA PHE A 143 -6.13 3.40 -7.76
C PHE A 143 -7.59 3.56 -7.30
N ILE A 144 -8.07 4.80 -7.18
CA ILE A 144 -9.46 5.10 -6.77
C ILE A 144 -10.47 4.56 -7.80
N CYS A 145 -10.21 4.76 -9.09
CA CYS A 145 -11.07 4.21 -10.15
C CYS A 145 -11.18 2.68 -10.08
N ALA A 146 -10.08 1.99 -9.78
CA ALA A 146 -10.09 0.55 -9.62
C ALA A 146 -10.90 0.11 -8.39
N MET A 147 -10.73 0.79 -7.25
CA MET A 147 -11.53 0.55 -6.05
C MET A 147 -13.03 0.69 -6.34
N TRP A 148 -13.43 1.76 -7.01
CA TRP A 148 -14.83 2.00 -7.36
C TRP A 148 -15.36 0.98 -8.37
N ALA A 149 -14.56 0.63 -9.37
CA ALA A 149 -14.95 -0.37 -10.35
C ALA A 149 -15.23 -1.73 -9.68
N VAL A 150 -14.38 -2.17 -8.78
CA VAL A 150 -14.52 -3.45 -8.08
C VAL A 150 -15.68 -3.43 -7.07
N ASP A 151 -15.91 -2.32 -6.38
CA ASP A 151 -17.01 -2.17 -5.43
C ASP A 151 -18.36 -2.13 -6.15
N LEU A 152 -18.52 -1.22 -7.14
CA LEU A 152 -19.79 -1.01 -7.86
C LEU A 152 -20.22 -2.22 -8.68
N THR A 153 -19.28 -3.04 -9.15
CA THR A 153 -19.59 -4.29 -9.85
C THR A 153 -19.87 -5.46 -8.91
N GLY A 154 -19.68 -5.29 -7.59
CA GLY A 154 -19.79 -6.35 -6.59
C GLY A 154 -18.62 -7.35 -6.61
N PHE A 155 -17.56 -7.09 -7.38
CA PHE A 155 -16.42 -7.99 -7.51
C PHE A 155 -15.54 -8.04 -6.26
N LYS A 156 -15.65 -7.08 -5.34
CA LYS A 156 -14.88 -7.03 -4.09
C LYS A 156 -15.02 -8.30 -3.23
N ALA A 157 -16.18 -8.96 -3.27
CA ALA A 157 -16.46 -10.18 -2.51
C ALA A 157 -16.15 -11.47 -3.28
N SER A 158 -15.47 -11.39 -4.42
CA SER A 158 -15.19 -12.55 -5.27
C SER A 158 -13.79 -12.50 -5.87
N SER A 159 -13.35 -13.63 -6.44
CA SER A 159 -12.09 -13.70 -7.19
C SER A 159 -12.07 -12.81 -8.44
N ALA A 160 -13.23 -12.27 -8.87
CA ALA A 160 -13.33 -11.39 -10.03
C ALA A 160 -12.46 -10.12 -9.90
N GLN A 161 -12.23 -9.60 -8.69
CA GLN A 161 -11.30 -8.51 -8.43
C GLN A 161 -9.88 -8.80 -8.92
N LEU A 162 -9.43 -10.06 -8.77
CA LEU A 162 -8.11 -10.49 -9.23
C LEU A 162 -8.04 -10.61 -10.76
N TYR A 163 -9.15 -10.97 -11.42
CA TYR A 163 -9.22 -10.93 -12.89
C TYR A 163 -9.17 -9.50 -13.43
N VAL A 164 -9.85 -8.55 -12.78
CA VAL A 164 -9.76 -7.12 -13.14
C VAL A 164 -8.31 -6.64 -13.03
N ALA A 165 -7.63 -6.98 -11.94
CA ALA A 165 -6.22 -6.66 -11.75
C ALA A 165 -5.32 -7.34 -12.81
N ALA A 166 -5.55 -8.62 -13.10
CA ALA A 166 -4.78 -9.40 -14.07
C ALA A 166 -4.89 -8.85 -15.49
N ILE A 167 -6.12 -8.53 -15.93
CA ILE A 167 -6.37 -7.93 -17.25
C ILE A 167 -5.65 -6.58 -17.34
N SER A 168 -5.76 -5.74 -16.30
CA SER A 168 -5.11 -4.44 -16.26
C SER A 168 -3.58 -4.57 -16.25
N ALA A 169 -3.02 -5.56 -15.53
CA ALA A 169 -1.60 -5.86 -15.52
C ALA A 169 -1.11 -6.35 -16.89
N ALA A 170 -1.87 -7.21 -17.56
CA ALA A 170 -1.56 -7.68 -18.92
C ALA A 170 -1.58 -6.51 -19.92
N MET A 171 -2.62 -5.66 -19.86
CA MET A 171 -2.70 -4.46 -20.70
C MET A 171 -1.50 -3.53 -20.46
N LEU A 172 -1.13 -3.28 -19.21
CA LEU A 172 0.01 -2.45 -18.86
C LEU A 172 1.32 -3.10 -19.31
N GLY A 173 1.46 -4.40 -19.13
CA GLY A 173 2.63 -5.16 -19.58
C GLY A 173 2.86 -5.05 -21.08
N LEU A 174 1.82 -5.23 -21.89
CA LEU A 174 1.88 -5.05 -23.34
C LEU A 174 2.13 -3.59 -23.72
N TYR A 175 1.47 -2.66 -23.05
CA TYR A 175 1.65 -1.22 -23.25
C TYR A 175 3.08 -0.76 -22.98
N ALA A 176 3.74 -1.33 -21.98
CA ALA A 176 5.10 -0.98 -21.61
C ALA A 176 6.11 -1.14 -22.75
N PHE A 177 5.95 -2.13 -23.62
CA PHE A 177 6.81 -2.31 -24.79
C PHE A 177 6.66 -1.21 -25.84
N THR A 178 5.62 -0.39 -25.76
CA THR A 178 5.44 0.77 -26.64
C THR A 178 6.11 2.04 -26.10
N LEU A 179 6.51 2.06 -24.81
CA LEU A 179 7.14 3.23 -24.17
C LEU A 179 8.53 3.53 -24.75
N PRO A 180 9.03 4.76 -24.56
CA PRO A 180 10.38 5.11 -25.00
C PRO A 180 11.44 4.20 -24.36
N ALA A 181 12.38 3.74 -25.15
CA ALA A 181 13.47 2.91 -24.67
C ALA A 181 14.27 3.62 -23.57
N CYS A 182 14.45 2.94 -22.45
CA CYS A 182 15.24 3.32 -21.29
C CYS A 182 16.40 2.32 -21.15
N PRO A 183 17.50 2.52 -21.89
CA PRO A 183 18.59 1.58 -21.95
C PRO A 183 19.33 1.49 -20.62
N PRO A 184 20.00 0.34 -20.33
CA PRO A 184 20.80 0.19 -19.13
C PRO A 184 21.89 1.26 -19.07
N MET A 185 21.92 1.98 -17.94
CA MET A 185 23.03 2.89 -17.64
C MET A 185 24.05 2.11 -16.80
N ARG A 186 25.11 1.62 -17.45
CA ARG A 186 26.20 0.91 -16.77
C ARG A 186 26.84 1.83 -15.73
N SER A 187 26.31 1.81 -14.51
CA SER A 187 26.95 2.46 -13.37
C SER A 187 28.12 1.59 -12.93
N GLU A 188 29.34 1.95 -13.34
CA GLU A 188 30.55 1.36 -12.78
C GLU A 188 30.60 1.69 -11.27
N GLY A 189 30.65 0.66 -10.43
CA GLY A 189 30.97 0.82 -9.00
C GLY A 189 29.86 0.62 -7.98
N LYS A 190 28.61 0.36 -8.34
CA LYS A 190 27.59 -0.04 -7.35
C LYS A 190 27.84 -1.47 -6.90
N THR A 191 28.20 -1.65 -5.63
CA THR A 191 28.28 -2.96 -5.00
C THR A 191 26.87 -3.51 -4.77
N MET A 192 26.75 -4.84 -4.63
CA MET A 192 25.47 -5.46 -4.24
C MET A 192 24.91 -4.86 -2.94
N LEU A 193 25.75 -4.60 -1.94
CA LEU A 193 25.35 -3.96 -0.68
C LEU A 193 24.72 -2.58 -0.90
N SER A 194 25.32 -1.78 -1.77
CA SER A 194 24.81 -0.45 -2.13
C SER A 194 23.46 -0.52 -2.84
N ALA A 195 23.27 -1.51 -3.72
CA ALA A 195 22.01 -1.71 -4.42
C ALA A 195 20.83 -2.10 -3.48
N PHE A 196 21.13 -2.82 -2.39
CA PHE A 196 20.18 -3.14 -1.33
C PHE A 196 20.08 -2.07 -0.25
N GLY A 197 20.79 -0.94 -0.37
CA GLY A 197 20.77 0.11 0.65
C GLY A 197 21.44 -0.26 1.98
N LEU A 198 22.17 -1.39 2.03
CA LEU A 198 22.78 -1.90 3.27
C LEU A 198 23.95 -1.04 3.77
N ASP A 199 24.55 -0.22 2.90
CA ASP A 199 25.57 0.76 3.30
C ASP A 199 25.03 1.76 4.32
N ALA A 200 23.71 2.00 4.30
CA ALA A 200 23.04 2.91 5.24
C ALA A 200 22.82 2.31 6.62
N LEU A 201 23.05 1.00 6.84
CA LEU A 201 22.93 0.39 8.16
C LEU A 201 23.87 1.03 9.19
N VAL A 202 24.93 1.67 8.75
CA VAL A 202 25.83 2.47 9.62
C VAL A 202 25.05 3.58 10.37
N LEU A 203 23.94 4.05 9.83
CA LEU A 203 23.10 5.08 10.44
C LEU A 203 22.45 4.59 11.75
N PHE A 204 22.25 3.29 11.95
CA PHE A 204 21.74 2.75 13.22
C PHE A 204 22.68 2.97 14.40
N LYS A 205 23.98 3.23 14.16
CA LYS A 205 24.93 3.60 15.22
C LYS A 205 24.60 4.97 15.84
N ARG A 206 23.88 5.82 15.12
CA ARG A 206 23.44 7.13 15.61
C ARG A 206 22.07 6.98 16.27
N LYS A 207 21.96 7.16 17.59
CA LYS A 207 20.72 7.02 18.37
C LYS A 207 19.51 7.70 17.73
N LYS A 208 19.70 8.92 17.19
CA LYS A 208 18.67 9.70 16.52
C LYS A 208 18.09 8.98 15.30
N MET A 209 18.95 8.38 14.48
CA MET A 209 18.56 7.65 13.29
C MET A 209 17.95 6.27 13.61
N ALA A 210 18.50 5.58 14.62
CA ALA A 210 17.95 4.31 15.07
C ALA A 210 16.50 4.46 15.57
N ILE A 211 16.24 5.49 16.38
CA ILE A 211 14.87 5.82 16.85
C ILE A 211 13.97 6.17 15.66
N PHE A 212 14.45 6.99 14.72
CA PHE A 212 13.68 7.34 13.52
C PHE A 212 13.30 6.11 12.70
N PHE A 213 14.23 5.19 12.42
CA PHE A 213 13.94 3.97 11.68
C PHE A 213 12.99 3.02 12.44
N LEU A 214 13.10 2.96 13.76
CA LEU A 214 12.14 2.22 14.58
C LEU A 214 10.72 2.76 14.42
N PHE A 215 10.54 4.08 14.52
CA PHE A 215 9.22 4.69 14.30
C PHE A 215 8.73 4.55 12.85
N SER A 216 9.62 4.59 11.88
CA SER A 216 9.30 4.33 10.47
C SER A 216 8.74 2.91 10.29
N MET A 217 9.34 1.93 10.94
CA MET A 217 8.88 0.54 10.96
C MET A 217 7.49 0.41 11.61
N LEU A 218 7.28 1.03 12.78
CA LEU A 218 5.99 0.99 13.48
C LEU A 218 4.88 1.67 12.67
N LEU A 219 5.20 2.75 11.97
CA LEU A 219 4.27 3.42 11.08
C LEU A 219 3.90 2.55 9.86
N GLY A 220 4.89 1.88 9.27
CA GLY A 220 4.65 0.89 8.22
C GLY A 220 3.75 -0.25 8.69
N ALA A 221 3.93 -0.71 9.94
CA ALA A 221 3.05 -1.70 10.54
C ALA A 221 1.60 -1.17 10.70
N ALA A 222 1.45 0.06 11.20
CA ALA A 222 0.14 0.70 11.34
C ALA A 222 -0.58 0.86 9.99
N LEU A 223 0.15 1.21 8.93
CA LEU A 223 -0.41 1.33 7.57
C LEU A 223 -1.06 0.01 7.10
N GLN A 224 -0.44 -1.12 7.41
CA GLN A 224 -0.94 -2.43 6.96
C GLN A 224 -2.26 -2.83 7.61
N ILE A 225 -2.53 -2.42 8.84
CA ILE A 225 -3.75 -2.77 9.55
C ILE A 225 -5.00 -2.41 8.73
N THR A 226 -5.09 -1.18 8.28
CA THR A 226 -6.26 -0.73 7.50
C THR A 226 -6.27 -1.20 6.06
N ASN A 227 -5.10 -1.40 5.44
CA ASN A 227 -5.03 -1.96 4.09
C ASN A 227 -5.47 -3.43 4.07
N THR A 228 -5.17 -4.18 5.13
CA THR A 228 -5.47 -5.61 5.24
C THR A 228 -6.89 -5.86 5.75
N TYR A 229 -7.30 -5.14 6.79
CA TYR A 229 -8.54 -5.45 7.52
C TYR A 229 -9.61 -4.37 7.42
N GLY A 230 -9.37 -3.24 6.76
CA GLY A 230 -10.33 -2.13 6.70
C GLY A 230 -11.66 -2.51 6.04
N ASP A 231 -11.62 -3.20 4.91
CA ASP A 231 -12.82 -3.69 4.21
C ASP A 231 -13.51 -4.81 5.00
N LEU A 232 -12.72 -5.74 5.54
CA LEU A 232 -13.24 -6.82 6.38
C LEU A 232 -13.93 -6.28 7.65
N PHE A 233 -13.35 -5.28 8.30
CA PHE A 233 -13.94 -4.60 9.45
C PHE A 233 -15.29 -3.97 9.11
N LEU A 234 -15.37 -3.17 8.05
CA LEU A 234 -16.63 -2.55 7.63
C LEU A 234 -17.65 -3.60 7.19
N GLY A 235 -17.20 -4.66 6.52
CA GLY A 235 -18.03 -5.78 6.11
C GLY A 235 -18.62 -6.57 7.29
N SER A 236 -17.94 -6.59 8.45
CA SER A 236 -18.40 -7.31 9.64
C SER A 236 -19.71 -6.78 10.19
N PHE A 237 -19.99 -5.50 10.01
CA PHE A 237 -21.27 -4.88 10.42
C PHE A 237 -22.48 -5.40 9.62
N ALA A 238 -22.28 -6.16 8.53
CA ALA A 238 -23.37 -6.79 7.79
C ALA A 238 -24.17 -7.80 8.62
N SER A 239 -23.59 -8.35 9.69
CA SER A 239 -24.28 -9.26 10.62
C SER A 239 -25.19 -8.56 11.60
N ILE A 240 -25.12 -7.23 11.73
CA ILE A 240 -26.01 -6.41 12.52
C ILE A 240 -27.16 -5.94 11.61
N PRO A 241 -28.43 -6.37 11.84
CA PRO A 241 -29.54 -6.06 10.94
C PRO A 241 -29.72 -4.57 10.66
N GLU A 242 -29.45 -3.72 11.65
CA GLU A 242 -29.52 -2.26 11.52
C GLU A 242 -28.53 -1.69 10.50
N TYR A 243 -27.34 -2.29 10.36
CA TYR A 243 -26.27 -1.78 9.51
C TYR A 243 -26.10 -2.54 8.19
N ALA A 244 -26.73 -3.72 8.05
CA ALA A 244 -26.54 -4.61 6.90
C ALA A 244 -26.77 -3.91 5.55
N ASP A 245 -27.76 -3.01 5.51
CA ASP A 245 -28.13 -2.26 4.30
C ASP A 245 -27.46 -0.88 4.20
N SER A 246 -26.61 -0.51 5.16
CA SER A 246 -25.96 0.79 5.18
C SER A 246 -24.97 0.96 4.01
N PHE A 247 -24.76 2.20 3.59
CA PHE A 247 -23.77 2.54 2.56
C PHE A 247 -22.35 2.10 2.97
N GLY A 248 -21.99 2.27 4.23
CA GLY A 248 -20.64 1.93 4.74
C GLY A 248 -20.33 0.43 4.66
N VAL A 249 -21.34 -0.44 4.75
CA VAL A 249 -21.21 -1.89 4.62
C VAL A 249 -21.24 -2.30 3.14
N LYS A 250 -22.27 -1.86 2.40
CA LYS A 250 -22.42 -2.23 0.98
C LYS A 250 -21.26 -1.72 0.11
N HIS A 251 -20.80 -0.51 0.39
CA HIS A 251 -19.78 0.20 -0.39
C HIS A 251 -18.56 0.56 0.47
N SER A 252 -18.08 -0.40 1.27
CA SER A 252 -16.93 -0.24 2.17
C SER A 252 -15.67 0.21 1.44
N VAL A 253 -15.40 -0.31 0.24
CA VAL A 253 -14.22 0.03 -0.55
C VAL A 253 -14.33 1.46 -1.11
N ILE A 254 -15.53 1.90 -1.51
CA ILE A 254 -15.76 3.32 -1.89
C ILE A 254 -15.53 4.21 -0.68
N LEU A 255 -16.06 3.85 0.49
CA LEU A 255 -15.85 4.61 1.72
C LEU A 255 -14.36 4.72 2.06
N LEU A 256 -13.61 3.61 2.01
CA LEU A 256 -12.18 3.58 2.25
C LEU A 256 -11.37 4.42 1.23
N SER A 257 -11.89 4.63 0.00
CA SER A 257 -11.23 5.46 -1.01
C SER A 257 -11.10 6.93 -0.61
N ILE A 258 -11.90 7.41 0.36
CA ILE A 258 -11.76 8.75 0.94
C ILE A 258 -10.33 8.94 1.49
N SER A 259 -9.71 7.88 2.02
CA SER A 259 -8.32 7.92 2.49
C SER A 259 -7.36 8.30 1.36
N GLN A 260 -7.53 7.76 0.17
CA GLN A 260 -6.69 8.05 -1.00
C GLN A 260 -6.92 9.45 -1.55
N MET A 261 -8.18 9.93 -1.53
CA MET A 261 -8.49 11.33 -1.88
C MET A 261 -7.84 12.30 -0.89
N SER A 262 -7.93 11.99 0.40
CA SER A 262 -7.32 12.77 1.48
C SER A 262 -5.79 12.84 1.34
N GLU A 263 -5.12 11.73 1.04
CA GLU A 263 -3.69 11.66 0.73
C GLU A 263 -3.31 12.69 -0.34
N THR A 264 -4.05 12.71 -1.46
CA THR A 264 -3.79 13.66 -2.56
C THR A 264 -3.91 15.13 -2.10
N LEU A 265 -4.85 15.43 -1.22
CA LEU A 265 -5.05 16.80 -0.71
C LEU A 265 -3.97 17.18 0.30
N PHE A 266 -3.63 16.31 1.23
CA PHE A 266 -2.66 16.61 2.27
C PHE A 266 -1.23 16.73 1.74
N ILE A 267 -0.87 15.99 0.68
CA ILE A 267 0.46 16.13 0.04
C ILE A 267 0.68 17.57 -0.46
N LEU A 268 -0.38 18.24 -0.93
CA LEU A 268 -0.32 19.64 -1.34
C LEU A 268 -0.17 20.60 -0.16
N ALA A 269 -0.62 20.22 1.03
CA ALA A 269 -0.52 21.04 2.23
C ALA A 269 0.84 20.92 2.94
N ILE A 270 1.63 19.88 2.65
CA ILE A 270 2.93 19.61 3.30
C ILE A 270 3.87 20.81 3.29
N PRO A 271 4.09 21.53 2.17
CA PRO A 271 5.01 22.68 2.16
C PRO A 271 4.60 23.77 3.16
N PHE A 272 3.31 24.00 3.34
CA PHE A 272 2.79 24.95 4.32
C PHE A 272 3.15 24.49 5.75
N PHE A 273 2.88 23.23 6.08
CA PHE A 273 3.17 22.71 7.42
C PHE A 273 4.66 22.64 7.73
N LEU A 274 5.49 22.22 6.76
CA LEU A 274 6.95 22.18 6.93
C LEU A 274 7.53 23.56 7.17
N LYS A 275 7.04 24.58 6.44
CA LYS A 275 7.50 25.96 6.59
C LYS A 275 7.16 26.55 7.97
N HIS A 276 5.97 26.25 8.51
CA HIS A 276 5.50 26.84 9.76
C HIS A 276 5.91 26.05 11.01
N PHE A 277 5.95 24.73 10.93
CA PHE A 277 6.16 23.86 12.10
C PHE A 277 7.51 23.14 12.08
N GLY A 278 8.16 23.03 10.91
CA GLY A 278 9.39 22.27 10.73
C GLY A 278 9.21 20.76 10.78
N ILE A 279 10.20 20.01 10.29
CA ILE A 279 10.15 18.56 10.07
C ILE A 279 9.73 17.80 11.34
N LYS A 280 10.36 18.08 12.49
CA LYS A 280 10.11 17.34 13.74
C LYS A 280 8.65 17.42 14.19
N ARG A 281 8.05 18.63 14.16
CA ARG A 281 6.66 18.80 14.60
C ARG A 281 5.68 18.19 13.61
N VAL A 282 5.96 18.29 12.30
CA VAL A 282 5.13 17.66 11.26
C VAL A 282 5.12 16.15 11.42
N MET A 283 6.27 15.51 11.70
CA MET A 283 6.33 14.08 12.00
C MET A 283 5.54 13.71 13.27
N LEU A 284 5.61 14.53 14.33
CA LEU A 284 4.82 14.30 15.55
C LEU A 284 3.32 14.45 15.29
N ILE A 285 2.90 15.44 14.50
CA ILE A 285 1.49 15.61 14.08
C ILE A 285 1.01 14.35 13.36
N SER A 286 1.82 13.79 12.44
CA SER A 286 1.51 12.54 11.78
C SER A 286 1.30 11.37 12.75
N MET A 287 2.18 11.22 13.73
CA MET A 287 2.07 10.14 14.73
C MET A 287 0.77 10.29 15.56
N PHE A 288 0.44 11.50 16.00
CA PHE A 288 -0.84 11.76 16.68
C PHE A 288 -2.05 11.53 15.75
N ALA A 289 -1.93 11.87 14.47
CA ALA A 289 -2.96 11.61 13.48
C ALA A 289 -3.23 10.11 13.34
N TRP A 290 -2.22 9.24 13.41
CA TRP A 290 -2.41 7.79 13.43
C TRP A 290 -3.20 7.31 14.65
N VAL A 291 -2.87 7.79 15.85
CA VAL A 291 -3.60 7.45 17.09
C VAL A 291 -5.05 7.92 16.98
N PHE A 292 -5.26 9.16 16.55
CA PHE A 292 -6.59 9.75 16.39
C PHE A 292 -7.41 9.00 15.32
N ARG A 293 -6.79 8.65 14.20
CA ARG A 293 -7.42 7.86 13.15
C ARG A 293 -7.95 6.51 13.66
N PHE A 294 -7.10 5.74 14.35
CA PHE A 294 -7.50 4.44 14.87
C PHE A 294 -8.54 4.57 15.98
N GLY A 295 -8.45 5.59 16.82
CA GLY A 295 -9.50 5.88 17.82
C GLY A 295 -10.85 6.15 17.16
N LEU A 296 -10.89 7.00 16.13
CA LEU A 296 -12.12 7.26 15.37
C LEU A 296 -12.63 6.02 14.64
N PHE A 297 -11.73 5.19 14.10
CA PHE A 297 -12.12 3.97 13.41
C PHE A 297 -12.68 2.92 14.36
N ALA A 298 -12.15 2.84 15.60
CA ALA A 298 -12.60 1.92 16.63
C ALA A 298 -13.96 2.32 17.25
N LEU A 299 -14.24 3.63 17.33
CA LEU A 299 -15.48 4.16 17.92
C LEU A 299 -16.59 4.41 16.88
N GLY A 300 -16.25 4.38 15.58
CA GLY A 300 -17.19 4.63 14.50
C GLY A 300 -17.98 3.38 14.12
N ASP A 301 -19.23 3.60 13.70
CA ASP A 301 -20.12 2.59 13.15
C ASP A 301 -20.74 3.07 11.82
N PRO A 302 -21.34 2.18 11.00
CA PRO A 302 -21.96 2.57 9.73
C PRO A 302 -23.26 3.37 9.85
N GLY A 303 -23.78 3.58 11.07
CA GLY A 303 -24.98 4.34 11.36
C GLY A 303 -24.66 5.76 11.88
N SER A 304 -24.98 6.01 13.13
CA SER A 304 -24.78 7.33 13.77
C SER A 304 -23.31 7.73 13.89
N GLY A 305 -22.40 6.76 13.95
CA GLY A 305 -20.94 6.93 13.99
C GLY A 305 -20.25 7.04 12.63
N LEU A 306 -20.98 7.04 11.51
CA LEU A 306 -20.39 7.12 10.16
C LEU A 306 -19.45 8.33 9.98
N TRP A 307 -19.76 9.45 10.59
CA TRP A 307 -18.90 10.64 10.55
C TRP A 307 -17.52 10.40 11.15
N MET A 308 -17.41 9.53 12.19
CA MET A 308 -16.12 9.15 12.77
C MET A 308 -15.30 8.32 11.79
N LEU A 309 -15.92 7.38 11.09
CA LEU A 309 -15.27 6.60 10.04
C LEU A 309 -14.78 7.51 8.91
N ILE A 310 -15.61 8.43 8.42
CA ILE A 310 -15.24 9.39 7.38
C ILE A 310 -14.08 10.28 7.86
N LEU A 311 -14.17 10.82 9.07
CA LEU A 311 -13.12 11.66 9.63
C LEU A 311 -11.81 10.89 9.81
N SER A 312 -11.85 9.61 10.23
CA SER A 312 -10.70 8.72 10.28
C SER A 312 -10.02 8.60 8.90
N MET A 313 -10.82 8.46 7.85
CA MET A 313 -10.30 8.35 6.48
C MET A 313 -9.71 9.67 5.96
N ILE A 314 -10.29 10.81 6.35
CA ILE A 314 -9.72 12.13 6.03
C ILE A 314 -8.39 12.34 6.78
N VAL A 315 -8.31 11.96 8.04
CA VAL A 315 -7.09 12.07 8.85
C VAL A 315 -5.94 11.21 8.30
N TYR A 316 -6.26 10.16 7.54
CA TYR A 316 -5.25 9.28 6.94
C TYR A 316 -4.22 10.03 6.09
N GLY A 317 -4.65 10.95 5.24
CA GLY A 317 -3.71 11.71 4.39
C GLY A 317 -2.67 12.45 5.23
N MET A 318 -3.10 13.11 6.31
CA MET A 318 -2.18 13.76 7.25
C MET A 318 -1.30 12.73 7.99
N ALA A 319 -1.88 11.61 8.42
CA ALA A 319 -1.16 10.57 9.14
C ALA A 319 -0.06 9.94 8.29
N PHE A 320 -0.33 9.64 7.03
CA PHE A 320 0.61 8.97 6.15
C PHE A 320 1.62 9.94 5.51
N ASP A 321 1.15 10.97 4.81
CA ASP A 321 2.02 11.83 4.00
C ASP A 321 2.96 12.69 4.83
N PHE A 322 2.48 13.21 5.97
CA PHE A 322 3.32 14.06 6.81
C PHE A 322 4.53 13.31 7.35
N PHE A 323 4.39 12.02 7.66
CA PHE A 323 5.55 11.24 8.06
C PHE A 323 6.41 10.84 6.86
N ASN A 324 5.78 10.36 5.80
CA ASN A 324 6.50 9.82 4.65
C ASN A 324 7.39 10.88 3.98
N VAL A 325 6.83 12.06 3.71
CA VAL A 325 7.58 13.18 3.09
C VAL A 325 8.58 13.78 4.08
N SER A 326 8.18 14.05 5.32
CA SER A 326 9.10 14.61 6.33
C SER A 326 10.21 13.63 6.69
N GLY A 327 9.92 12.33 6.74
CA GLY A 327 10.90 11.26 6.99
C GLY A 327 11.92 11.14 5.87
N SER A 328 11.46 11.23 4.62
CA SER A 328 12.33 11.27 3.46
C SER A 328 13.27 12.49 3.50
N LEU A 329 12.74 13.68 3.77
CA LEU A 329 13.54 14.91 3.93
C LEU A 329 14.52 14.81 5.11
N PHE A 330 14.07 14.25 6.24
CA PHE A 330 14.92 14.04 7.40
C PHE A 330 16.08 13.09 7.08
N THR A 331 15.80 12.00 6.38
CA THR A 331 16.80 11.03 5.92
C THR A 331 17.82 11.70 4.99
N GLU A 332 17.36 12.54 4.06
CA GLU A 332 18.21 13.27 3.13
C GLU A 332 19.17 14.25 3.86
N MET A 333 18.68 14.92 4.91
CA MET A 333 19.47 15.88 5.68
C MET A 333 20.48 15.21 6.62
N GLU A 334 20.15 14.04 7.18
CA GLU A 334 20.99 13.35 8.17
C GLU A 334 22.03 12.42 7.54
N ALA A 335 21.78 11.96 6.32
CA ALA A 335 22.68 11.04 5.61
C ALA A 335 23.83 11.82 4.93
N HIS A 336 25.03 11.24 5.02
CA HIS A 336 26.17 11.77 4.24
C HIS A 336 25.87 11.66 2.74
N PRO A 337 26.29 12.63 1.89
CA PRO A 337 25.99 12.62 0.45
C PRO A 337 26.26 11.30 -0.26
N SER A 338 27.33 10.58 0.13
CA SER A 338 27.72 9.29 -0.48
C SER A 338 26.77 8.14 -0.23
N ILE A 339 25.89 8.22 0.81
CA ILE A 339 24.98 7.14 1.20
C ILE A 339 23.52 7.57 1.20
N ARG A 340 23.17 8.76 0.68
CA ARG A 340 21.79 9.28 0.69
C ARG A 340 20.81 8.34 0.00
N ALA A 341 21.15 7.84 -1.18
CA ALA A 341 20.32 6.90 -1.91
C ALA A 341 20.07 5.61 -1.10
N SER A 342 21.14 5.06 -0.49
CA SER A 342 21.04 3.91 0.39
C SER A 342 20.20 4.19 1.64
N ALA A 343 20.29 5.40 2.21
CA ALA A 343 19.49 5.82 3.36
C ALA A 343 18.00 5.94 3.04
N GLN A 344 17.65 6.46 1.86
CA GLN A 344 16.27 6.48 1.35
C GLN A 344 15.75 5.04 1.12
N GLY A 345 16.59 4.18 0.53
CA GLY A 345 16.28 2.76 0.39
C GLY A 345 16.01 2.10 1.74
N LEU A 346 16.85 2.36 2.75
CA LEU A 346 16.67 1.84 4.11
C LEU A 346 15.39 2.36 4.75
N PHE A 347 15.05 3.65 4.59
CA PHE A 347 13.78 4.21 5.05
C PHE A 347 12.59 3.49 4.43
N PHE A 348 12.61 3.25 3.11
CA PHE A 348 11.58 2.50 2.41
C PHE A 348 11.50 1.04 2.90
N MET A 349 12.65 0.38 3.12
CA MET A 349 12.71 -0.98 3.67
C MET A 349 12.13 -1.07 5.08
N MET A 350 12.40 -0.08 5.94
CA MET A 350 11.84 -0.06 7.31
C MET A 350 10.33 0.15 7.30
N THR A 351 9.80 1.03 6.42
CA THR A 351 8.35 1.28 6.33
C THR A 351 7.61 0.17 5.58
N ASN A 352 7.94 -0.05 4.32
CA ASN A 352 7.20 -0.93 3.42
C ASN A 352 7.70 -2.38 3.40
N GLY A 353 8.88 -2.63 3.96
CA GLY A 353 9.44 -3.98 4.12
C GLY A 353 9.17 -4.53 5.51
N VAL A 354 10.05 -4.21 6.47
CA VAL A 354 9.98 -4.75 7.84
C VAL A 354 8.68 -4.35 8.53
N GLY A 355 8.25 -3.08 8.38
CA GLY A 355 7.00 -2.59 8.96
C GLY A 355 5.79 -3.36 8.42
N ALA A 356 5.72 -3.60 7.12
CA ALA A 356 4.63 -4.35 6.51
C ALA A 356 4.59 -5.83 6.97
N ILE A 357 5.76 -6.47 7.12
CA ILE A 357 5.84 -7.84 7.64
C ILE A 357 5.32 -7.90 9.08
N ILE A 358 5.86 -7.05 9.95
CA ILE A 358 5.46 -7.00 11.37
C ILE A 358 3.97 -6.65 11.48
N GLY A 359 3.51 -5.65 10.72
CA GLY A 359 2.12 -5.23 10.70
C GLY A 359 1.17 -6.33 10.27
N GLY A 360 1.51 -7.07 9.21
CA GLY A 360 0.72 -8.21 8.73
C GLY A 360 0.59 -9.31 9.80
N TYR A 361 1.70 -9.82 10.32
CA TYR A 361 1.67 -10.88 11.32
C TYR A 361 1.10 -10.44 12.67
N ALA A 362 1.49 -9.25 13.17
CA ALA A 362 1.01 -8.78 14.46
C ALA A 362 -0.49 -8.47 14.43
N SER A 363 -0.99 -7.81 13.39
CA SER A 363 -2.43 -7.54 13.26
C SER A 363 -3.24 -8.83 13.09
N GLY A 364 -2.72 -9.81 12.32
CA GLY A 364 -3.33 -11.13 12.20
C GLY A 364 -3.46 -11.84 13.54
N ALA A 365 -2.38 -11.88 14.33
CA ALA A 365 -2.40 -12.49 15.66
C ALA A 365 -3.37 -11.78 16.62
N VAL A 366 -3.48 -10.45 16.54
CA VAL A 366 -4.46 -9.69 17.35
C VAL A 366 -5.88 -10.02 16.89
N VAL A 367 -6.13 -10.06 15.60
CA VAL A 367 -7.45 -10.45 15.08
C VAL A 367 -7.82 -11.84 15.57
N ASP A 368 -6.94 -12.83 15.49
CA ASP A 368 -7.22 -14.19 15.95
C ASP A 368 -7.45 -14.28 17.47
N ALA A 369 -6.69 -13.50 18.26
CA ALA A 369 -6.79 -13.52 19.71
C ALA A 369 -8.08 -12.92 20.26
N PHE A 370 -8.63 -11.91 19.55
CA PHE A 370 -9.84 -11.19 19.97
C PHE A 370 -11.07 -11.54 19.16
N SER A 371 -11.00 -12.60 18.38
CA SER A 371 -12.03 -12.99 17.44
C SER A 371 -12.68 -14.30 17.83
N VAL A 372 -14.02 -14.35 17.83
CA VAL A 372 -14.77 -15.61 17.92
C VAL A 372 -15.18 -16.00 16.52
N TYR A 373 -14.66 -17.14 16.05
CA TYR A 373 -15.09 -17.71 14.79
C TYR A 373 -16.40 -18.50 15.02
N ALA A 374 -17.48 -18.11 14.37
CA ALA A 374 -18.67 -18.94 14.33
C ALA A 374 -18.40 -20.21 13.52
N GLU A 375 -19.02 -21.36 13.87
CA GLU A 375 -18.92 -22.58 13.08
C GLU A 375 -19.30 -22.27 11.62
N GLY A 376 -18.35 -22.43 10.69
CA GLY A 376 -18.52 -22.12 9.26
C GLY A 376 -18.39 -20.64 8.87
N GLY A 377 -18.02 -19.76 9.79
CA GLY A 377 -17.78 -18.32 9.52
C GLY A 377 -16.31 -17.96 9.56
N GLY A 378 -15.86 -17.07 8.64
CA GLY A 378 -14.54 -16.46 8.71
C GLY A 378 -14.48 -15.38 9.82
N PRO A 379 -13.35 -14.64 9.89
CA PRO A 379 -13.09 -13.61 10.92
C PRO A 379 -14.11 -12.43 10.94
N VAL A 380 -15.17 -12.50 10.15
CA VAL A 380 -16.28 -11.54 10.19
C VAL A 380 -17.00 -11.54 11.55
N ALA A 381 -17.20 -12.73 12.14
CA ALA A 381 -17.69 -12.86 13.53
C ALA A 381 -16.71 -12.31 14.56
N ALA A 382 -15.46 -12.25 14.21
CA ALA A 382 -14.35 -11.79 14.97
C ALA A 382 -14.39 -10.30 15.28
N TYR A 383 -14.67 -9.50 14.27
CA TYR A 383 -14.77 -8.07 14.47
C TYR A 383 -15.96 -7.67 15.33
N GLN A 384 -17.01 -8.45 15.34
CA GLN A 384 -18.12 -8.26 16.28
C GLN A 384 -17.70 -8.43 17.71
N SER A 385 -16.82 -9.39 18.04
CA SER A 385 -16.37 -9.56 19.40
C SER A 385 -15.34 -8.50 19.82
N SER A 386 -14.52 -7.96 18.91
CA SER A 386 -13.60 -6.86 19.22
C SER A 386 -14.33 -5.51 19.31
N THR A 387 -15.37 -5.30 18.52
CA THR A 387 -16.30 -4.18 18.66
C THR A 387 -17.21 -4.39 19.86
N CYS A 388 -17.65 -5.63 20.14
CA CYS A 388 -18.37 -6.00 21.35
C CYS A 388 -17.56 -5.82 22.64
N LEU A 389 -16.24 -5.87 22.62
CA LEU A 389 -15.45 -5.48 23.80
C LEU A 389 -15.58 -3.99 24.13
N LEU A 390 -15.95 -3.16 23.16
CA LEU A 390 -16.33 -1.76 23.39
C LEU A 390 -17.84 -1.62 23.75
N TYR A 391 -18.69 -2.57 23.34
CA TYR A 391 -20.14 -2.56 23.63
C TYR A 391 -20.56 -3.49 24.78
N THR A 392 -19.69 -4.41 25.25
CA THR A 392 -20.03 -5.29 26.39
C THR A 392 -19.94 -4.62 27.75
N SER A 393 -19.57 -3.34 27.82
CA SER A 393 -19.85 -2.57 29.02
C SER A 393 -21.36 -2.34 29.25
N ASP A 394 -22.18 -2.35 28.19
CA ASP A 394 -23.62 -2.12 28.30
C ASP A 394 -24.45 -3.42 28.41
N ALA A 395 -23.88 -4.57 28.07
CA ALA A 395 -24.57 -5.87 28.17
C ALA A 395 -24.38 -6.58 29.54
N ALA A 396 -23.62 -5.98 30.45
CA ALA A 396 -23.45 -6.51 31.82
C ALA A 396 -24.42 -5.88 32.84
N ASP A 397 -25.30 -5.01 32.40
CA ASP A 397 -26.31 -4.32 33.24
C ASP A 397 -27.75 -4.79 33.00
N ASP A 398 -27.97 -5.96 32.32
CA ASP A 398 -29.29 -6.62 32.25
C ASP A 398 -29.29 -7.97 32.95
#